data_6f5cbcf3411a66520210a9d65dfe2ceb
#
_entry.id   6f5cbcf3411a66520210a9d65dfe2ceb
#
_cell.length_a   1.000
_cell.length_b   1.000
_cell.length_c   1.000
_cell.angle_alpha   90.00
_cell.angle_beta   90.00
_cell.angle_gamma   90.00
#
_symmetry.space_group_name_H-M   'P 1'
#
loop_
_entity.id
_entity.type
_entity.pdbx_description
1 polymer ?
#
loop_
_entity_poly.entity_id
_entity_poly.type
_entity_poly.pdbx_seq_one_letter_code
_entity_poly.pdbx_strand_id
1 'polypeptide(L)'
;CIRDRSYTSRLLAGGVPAIGAKVTEEAGEVVEAAAAEPDARVVSEAADLVYHLLVLLACRGIGLAQVEEELARRFGVSGLAEKAARAGGTGPEAPGAVP
;
A
#
# COMPACT_ATOMS: atom_id res chain seq x y z
N CYS A 1 -5.73 3.19 -13.50
CA CYS A 1 -5.30 2.46 -14.54
C CYS A 1 -5.56 1.01 -14.35
N ILE A 2 -6.03 0.39 -15.35
CA ILE A 2 -6.35 -0.96 -15.25
C ILE A 2 -5.26 -1.85 -15.66
N ARG A 3 -4.96 -2.81 -14.87
CA ARG A 3 -3.97 -3.78 -15.22
C ARG A 3 -4.69 -5.04 -15.57
N ASP A 4 -4.52 -5.49 -16.77
CA ASP A 4 -5.21 -6.70 -17.14
C ASP A 4 -4.37 -7.91 -16.76
N ARG A 5 -4.88 -9.07 -17.01
CA ARG A 5 -4.21 -10.28 -16.65
C ARG A 5 -2.88 -10.43 -17.32
N SER A 6 -2.76 -9.95 -18.57
CA SER A 6 -1.50 -10.06 -19.28
C SER A 6 -0.41 -9.28 -18.58
N TYR A 7 -0.74 -8.10 -18.09
CA TYR A 7 0.26 -7.29 -17.39
C TYR A 7 0.71 -8.00 -16.11
N THR A 8 -0.26 -8.49 -15.33
CA THR A 8 0.06 -9.18 -14.09
C THR A 8 0.87 -10.44 -14.36
N SER A 9 0.50 -11.17 -15.41
CA SER A 9 1.24 -12.38 -15.76
C SER A 9 2.68 -12.07 -16.13
N ARG A 10 2.90 -10.98 -16.84
CA ARG A 10 4.25 -10.61 -17.20
C ARG A 10 5.08 -10.20 -15.98
N LEU A 11 4.43 -9.50 -15.06
CA LEU A 11 5.12 -9.15 -13.81
C LEU A 11 5.52 -10.38 -13.04
N LEU A 12 4.58 -11.31 -12.90
CA LEU A 12 4.87 -12.54 -12.15
C LEU A 12 5.98 -13.34 -12.81
N ALA A 13 5.98 -13.36 -14.13
CA ALA A 13 7.03 -14.08 -14.85
C ALA A 13 8.41 -13.44 -14.63
N GLY A 14 8.44 -12.14 -14.46
CA GLY A 14 9.70 -11.45 -14.20
C GLY A 14 10.20 -11.60 -12.78
N GLY A 15 9.32 -11.98 -11.88
CA GLY A 15 9.70 -12.28 -10.51
C GLY A 15 10.04 -11.06 -9.69
N VAL A 16 10.65 -11.33 -8.57
CA VAL A 16 10.96 -10.28 -7.60
C VAL A 16 11.75 -9.12 -8.21
N PRO A 17 12.76 -9.34 -9.03
CA PRO A 17 13.49 -8.18 -9.56
C PRO A 17 12.61 -7.22 -10.36
N ALA A 18 11.74 -7.75 -11.21
CA ALA A 18 10.90 -6.91 -12.04
C ALA A 18 9.83 -6.21 -11.21
N ILE A 19 9.21 -6.95 -10.32
CA ILE A 19 8.14 -6.36 -9.51
C ILE A 19 8.72 -5.40 -8.50
N GLY A 20 9.88 -5.75 -7.93
CA GLY A 20 10.53 -4.87 -6.97
C GLY A 20 10.89 -3.53 -7.57
N ALA A 21 11.33 -3.53 -8.82
CA ALA A 21 11.64 -2.29 -9.50
C ALA A 21 10.40 -1.41 -9.60
N LYS A 22 9.25 -2.03 -9.89
CA LYS A 22 8.01 -1.26 -9.96
C LYS A 22 7.60 -0.73 -8.59
N VAL A 23 7.75 -1.54 -7.55
CA VAL A 23 7.39 -1.08 -6.20
C VAL A 23 8.25 0.14 -5.84
N THR A 24 9.53 0.08 -6.11
CA THR A 24 10.42 1.20 -5.78
C THR A 24 10.05 2.44 -6.58
N GLU A 25 9.75 2.27 -7.86
CA GLU A 25 9.37 3.38 -8.70
C GLU A 25 8.08 4.02 -8.22
N GLU A 26 7.08 3.21 -7.94
CA GLU A 26 5.78 3.73 -7.51
C GLU A 26 5.87 4.41 -6.15
N ALA A 27 6.70 3.88 -5.27
CA ALA A 27 6.87 4.51 -3.97
C ALA A 27 7.40 5.92 -4.13
N GLY A 28 8.36 6.10 -5.03
CA GLY A 28 8.89 7.43 -5.29
C GLY A 28 7.83 8.35 -5.86
N GLU A 29 6.98 7.83 -6.74
CA GLU A 29 5.92 8.64 -7.33
C GLU A 29 4.88 9.07 -6.31
N VAL A 30 4.59 8.20 -5.35
CA VAL A 30 3.66 8.58 -4.28
C VAL A 30 4.23 9.75 -3.48
N VAL A 31 5.51 9.67 -3.16
CA VAL A 31 6.14 10.73 -2.37
C VAL A 31 6.15 12.04 -3.15
N GLU A 32 6.48 11.97 -4.43
CA GLU A 32 6.48 13.18 -5.26
C GLU A 32 5.08 13.78 -5.36
N ALA A 33 4.09 12.93 -5.56
CA ALA A 33 2.73 13.42 -5.66
C ALA A 33 2.28 14.06 -4.36
N ALA A 34 2.61 13.43 -3.25
CA ALA A 34 2.22 13.98 -1.96
C ALA A 34 2.86 15.32 -1.68
N ALA A 35 4.03 15.55 -2.25
CA ALA A 35 4.73 16.80 -2.01
C ALA A 35 4.17 17.97 -2.82
N ALA A 36 3.64 17.70 -4.00
CA ALA A 36 3.33 18.81 -4.89
C ALA A 36 2.12 18.65 -5.80
N GLU A 37 1.41 17.57 -5.71
CA GLU A 37 0.30 17.36 -6.63
C GLU A 37 -1.02 17.23 -5.89
N PRO A 38 -2.13 17.32 -6.61
CA PRO A 38 -3.45 17.24 -5.96
C PRO A 38 -3.70 15.87 -5.37
N ASP A 39 -4.61 15.82 -4.41
CA ASP A 39 -4.93 14.56 -3.74
C ASP A 39 -5.30 13.45 -4.70
N ALA A 40 -5.99 13.76 -5.78
CA ALA A 40 -6.39 12.72 -6.72
C ALA A 40 -5.17 12.01 -7.30
N ARG A 41 -4.08 12.75 -7.51
CA ARG A 41 -2.86 12.13 -8.00
C ARG A 41 -2.20 11.27 -6.93
N VAL A 42 -2.24 11.74 -5.69
CA VAL A 42 -1.68 10.96 -4.60
C VAL A 42 -2.42 9.64 -4.48
N VAL A 43 -3.74 9.67 -4.56
CA VAL A 43 -4.55 8.46 -4.47
C VAL A 43 -4.23 7.52 -5.63
N SER A 44 -4.11 8.07 -6.82
CA SER A 44 -3.83 7.26 -7.99
C SER A 44 -2.47 6.56 -7.87
N GLU A 45 -1.45 7.31 -7.45
CA GLU A 45 -0.13 6.72 -7.32
C GLU A 45 -0.07 5.73 -6.17
N ALA A 46 -0.80 6.01 -5.09
CA ALA A 46 -0.85 5.08 -3.98
C ALA A 46 -1.52 3.77 -4.39
N ALA A 47 -2.55 3.86 -5.22
CA ALA A 47 -3.22 2.65 -5.70
C ALA A 47 -2.27 1.81 -6.53
N ASP A 48 -1.46 2.45 -7.38
CA ASP A 48 -0.47 1.72 -8.16
C ASP A 48 0.57 1.05 -7.26
N LEU A 49 0.99 1.75 -6.22
CA LEU A 49 1.96 1.18 -5.30
C LEU A 49 1.38 -0.05 -4.60
N VAL A 50 0.16 0.07 -4.10
CA VAL A 50 -0.47 -1.04 -3.40
C VAL A 50 -0.64 -2.23 -4.35
N TYR A 51 -1.05 -1.96 -5.59
CA TYR A 51 -1.21 -3.03 -6.55
C TYR A 51 0.10 -3.80 -6.76
N HIS A 52 1.19 -3.08 -6.99
CA HIS A 52 2.46 -3.75 -7.23
C HIS A 52 3.00 -4.43 -5.98
N LEU A 53 2.71 -3.86 -4.82
CA LEU A 53 3.09 -4.51 -3.57
C LEU A 53 2.37 -5.84 -3.40
N LEU A 54 1.07 -5.87 -3.73
CA LEU A 54 0.31 -7.11 -3.64
C LEU A 54 0.87 -8.17 -4.58
N VAL A 55 1.27 -7.76 -5.78
CA VAL A 55 1.85 -8.70 -6.72
C VAL A 55 3.19 -9.22 -6.21
N LEU A 56 3.99 -8.35 -5.61
CA LEU A 56 5.27 -8.76 -5.05
C LEU A 56 5.07 -9.80 -3.94
N LEU A 57 4.11 -9.54 -3.06
CA LEU A 57 3.83 -10.47 -1.98
C LEU A 57 3.34 -11.81 -2.54
N ALA A 58 2.54 -11.76 -3.60
CA ALA A 58 2.05 -12.99 -4.21
C ALA A 58 3.18 -13.85 -4.75
N CYS A 59 4.27 -13.23 -5.20
CA CYS A 59 5.43 -13.98 -5.65
C CYS A 59 6.01 -14.85 -4.53
N ARG A 60 5.80 -14.47 -3.31
CA ARG A 60 6.28 -15.22 -2.18
C ARG A 60 5.17 -16.05 -1.53
N GLY A 61 3.99 -16.08 -2.14
CA GLY A 61 2.87 -16.81 -1.58
C GLY A 61 2.28 -16.16 -0.35
N ILE A 62 2.46 -14.84 -0.23
CA ILE A 62 1.98 -14.11 0.94
C ILE A 62 0.73 -13.32 0.55
N GLY A 63 -0.31 -13.42 1.35
CA GLY A 63 -1.53 -12.65 1.10
C GLY A 63 -1.58 -11.42 1.97
N LEU A 64 -2.41 -10.49 1.57
CA LEU A 64 -2.56 -9.25 2.31
C LEU A 64 -3.00 -9.50 3.75
N ALA A 65 -3.81 -10.53 3.97
CA ALA A 65 -4.28 -10.83 5.31
C ALA A 65 -3.13 -11.05 6.29
N GLN A 66 -2.04 -11.64 5.82
CA GLN A 66 -0.91 -11.86 6.69
C GLN A 66 -0.26 -10.55 7.12
N VAL A 67 -0.24 -9.58 6.20
CA VAL A 67 0.29 -8.25 6.53
C VAL A 67 -0.64 -7.56 7.50
N GLU A 68 -1.95 -7.70 7.27
CA GLU A 68 -2.92 -7.09 8.16
C GLU A 68 -2.83 -7.67 9.56
N GLU A 69 -2.59 -8.97 9.66
CA GLU A 69 -2.44 -9.61 10.97
C GLU A 69 -1.22 -9.06 11.69
N GLU A 70 -0.15 -8.85 10.96
CA GLU A 70 1.05 -8.31 11.58
C GLU A 70 0.84 -6.89 12.07
N LEU A 71 0.12 -6.09 11.28
CA LEU A 71 -0.20 -4.74 11.70
C LEU A 71 -1.07 -4.74 12.95
N ALA A 72 -2.05 -5.65 13.00
CA ALA A 72 -2.91 -5.76 14.17
C ALA A 72 -2.09 -6.16 15.39
N ARG A 73 -1.12 -7.04 15.20
CA ARG A 73 -0.28 -7.47 16.31
C ARG A 73 0.54 -6.32 16.86
N ARG A 74 1.04 -5.47 15.97
CA ARG A 74 1.87 -4.35 16.42
C ARG A 74 1.08 -3.20 17.00
N PHE A 75 -0.08 -2.93 16.42
CA PHE A 75 -0.83 -1.76 16.78
C PHE A 75 -2.16 -2.07 17.44
N GLY A 76 -2.42 -3.32 17.70
CA GLY A 76 -3.68 -3.73 18.31
C GLY A 76 -4.68 -4.13 17.27
N VAL A 77 -5.68 -4.85 17.70
CA VAL A 77 -6.72 -5.32 16.82
C VAL A 77 -7.33 -4.11 16.17
N SER A 78 -7.46 -4.09 14.89
CA SER A 78 -8.06 -2.99 14.19
C SER A 78 -7.27 -1.71 14.27
N GLY A 79 -5.98 -1.82 14.48
CA GLY A 79 -5.15 -0.63 14.59
C GLY A 79 -5.33 0.34 13.44
N LEU A 80 -5.33 -0.15 12.21
CA LEU A 80 -5.49 0.72 11.06
C LEU A 80 -6.90 1.29 11.01
N ALA A 81 -7.88 0.49 11.34
CA ALA A 81 -9.25 0.94 11.31
C ALA A 81 -9.49 2.02 12.36
N GLU A 82 -8.94 1.81 13.54
CA GLU A 82 -9.06 2.81 14.57
C GLU A 82 -8.40 4.11 14.19
N LYS A 83 -7.23 3.99 13.61
CA LYS A 83 -6.51 5.17 13.21
C LYS A 83 -7.26 5.93 12.14
N ALA A 84 -7.82 5.24 11.20
CA ALA A 84 -8.59 5.86 10.15
C ALA A 84 -9.83 6.52 10.71
N ALA A 85 -10.48 5.89 11.64
CA ALA A 85 -11.68 6.45 12.25
C ALA A 85 -11.37 7.73 13.01
N ARG A 86 -10.30 7.73 13.75
CA ARG A 86 -9.94 8.94 14.47
C ARG A 86 -9.58 10.06 13.53
N ALA A 87 -8.83 9.74 12.52
CA ALA A 87 -8.43 10.76 11.57
C ALA A 87 -9.65 11.34 10.89
N GLY A 88 -10.59 10.52 10.61
CA GLY A 88 -11.74 11.05 9.95
C GLY A 88 -12.73 11.61 10.88
N GLY A 89 -12.69 11.28 12.08
CA GLY A 89 -13.65 11.72 12.92
C GLY A 89 -13.36 12.76 13.76
N THR A 90 -13.01 12.61 14.78
CA THR A 90 -12.85 13.57 15.58
C THR A 90 -11.80 13.71 16.16
N GLY A 91 -11.24 13.37 16.10
CA GLY A 91 -10.31 13.51 16.64
C GLY A 91 -9.37 13.80 17.34
N PRO A 92 -9.19 14.15 18.04
CA PRO A 92 -8.16 14.64 18.66
C PRO A 92 -7.33 13.65 19.03
N GLU A 93 -7.11 13.16 19.16
CA GLU A 93 -6.44 12.49 19.57
C GLU A 93 -5.76 11.63 19.40
N ALA A 94 -5.48 11.48 19.18
CA ALA A 94 -4.94 10.60 18.72
C ALA A 94 -3.76 10.21 19.02
N PRO A 95 -3.44 10.35 19.74
CA PRO A 95 -2.28 10.10 20.06
C PRO A 95 -1.83 8.92 19.88
N GLY A 96 -1.20 8.60 20.19
CA GLY A 96 -0.66 7.55 20.11
C GLY A 96 -0.98 6.74 19.26
N ALA A 97 -1.62 7.03 18.64
CA ALA A 97 -2.01 6.19 17.78
C ALA A 97 -0.93 5.68 17.06
N VAL A 98 0.04 6.19 17.05
CA VAL A 98 0.95 5.72 16.33
C VAL A 98 1.88 5.01 16.87
N PRO A 99 2.38 4.18 16.43
CA PRO A 99 3.34 3.36 16.92
C PRO A 99 4.58 3.92 16.80
#